data_cdcee3dcf7beee5f5e0ee6fa68b6cbfc
#
_entry.id   cdcee3dcf7beee5f5e0ee6fa68b6cbfc
#
_cell.length_a   1.000
_cell.length_b   1.000
_cell.length_c   1.000
_cell.angle_alpha   90.00
_cell.angle_beta   90.00
_cell.angle_gamma   90.00
#
_symmetry.space_group_name_H-M   'P 1'
#
loop_
_entity.id
_entity.type
_entity.pdbx_description
1 polymer ?
#
loop_
_entity_poly.entity_id
_entity_poly.type
_entity_poly.pdbx_seq_one_letter_code
_entity_poly.pdbx_strand_id
1 'polypeptide(L)'
;KTKSDKNELLFISNIKLTNEQIDGIRSLDFEKDGSSSINVEFSKTFNKVALPINTQVNFSAMSFDAPIYDPKDSPKFVLLSSLLRNEYLHKRVREQGGAYGGGATYDPFSGTFKMFSYRDPRFIETLEDFNNSLTWASLGSFDDDMILESKLSVLSDIDKPSSPAGEAFKDYRLNSENRSQKNRQTYRNNIFNVTKEDIVEAAEYLKNKPR
;
A
#
# COMPACT_ATOMS: atom_id res chain seq x y z
N LYS A 1 8.61 -11.46 -11.88
CA LYS A 1 9.47 -12.66 -11.92
C LYS A 1 10.82 -12.30 -11.33
N THR A 2 11.02 -12.49 -10.05
CA THR A 2 12.36 -12.50 -9.46
C THR A 2 12.73 -13.97 -9.25
N LYS A 3 13.50 -14.53 -10.19
CA LYS A 3 14.30 -15.70 -9.94
C LYS A 3 15.50 -15.23 -9.11
N SER A 4 15.46 -15.42 -7.82
CA SER A 4 16.66 -15.43 -7.01
C SER A 4 16.98 -16.89 -6.71
N ASP A 5 17.89 -17.48 -7.45
CA ASP A 5 18.49 -18.79 -7.15
C ASP A 5 19.57 -18.67 -6.06
N LYS A 6 19.56 -17.58 -5.30
CA LYS A 6 20.54 -17.29 -4.26
C LYS A 6 19.84 -17.04 -2.95
N ASN A 7 20.19 -17.81 -1.93
CA ASN A 7 19.86 -17.48 -0.57
C ASN A 7 20.63 -16.21 -0.20
N GLU A 8 19.94 -15.20 0.32
CA GLU A 8 20.55 -13.96 0.79
C GLU A 8 20.48 -13.92 2.31
N LEU A 9 21.60 -13.67 2.96
CA LEU A 9 21.67 -13.41 4.38
C LEU A 9 21.90 -11.92 4.61
N LEU A 10 20.92 -11.26 5.20
CA LEU A 10 21.03 -9.88 5.66
C LEU A 10 21.50 -9.85 7.09
N PHE A 11 22.68 -9.29 7.33
CA PHE A 11 23.21 -9.04 8.66
C PHE A 11 23.25 -7.53 8.95
N ILE A 12 22.60 -7.12 10.04
CA ILE A 12 22.52 -5.70 10.46
C ILE A 12 23.20 -5.58 11.82
N SER A 13 24.22 -4.73 11.92
CA SER A 13 24.96 -4.48 13.13
C SER A 13 25.31 -3.00 13.29
N ASN A 14 25.30 -2.51 14.52
CA ASN A 14 25.80 -1.18 14.88
C ASN A 14 27.29 -1.16 15.21
N ILE A 15 27.94 -2.32 15.18
CA ILE A 15 29.39 -2.48 15.38
C ILE A 15 30.02 -3.09 14.15
N LYS A 16 31.28 -2.77 13.90
CA LYS A 16 32.05 -3.41 12.85
C LYS A 16 32.33 -4.86 13.22
N LEU A 17 31.98 -5.79 12.35
CA LEU A 17 32.25 -7.21 12.54
C LEU A 17 33.78 -7.46 12.48
N THR A 18 34.25 -8.40 13.27
CA THR A 18 35.59 -8.96 13.17
C THR A 18 35.71 -9.86 11.94
N ASN A 19 36.93 -10.10 11.44
CA ASN A 19 37.13 -11.00 10.32
C ASN A 19 36.65 -12.42 10.64
N GLU A 20 36.87 -12.90 11.87
CA GLU A 20 36.39 -14.20 12.33
C GLU A 20 34.86 -14.32 12.27
N GLN A 21 34.15 -13.28 12.67
CA GLN A 21 32.68 -13.23 12.58
C GLN A 21 32.21 -13.22 11.13
N ILE A 22 32.89 -12.47 10.25
CA ILE A 22 32.59 -12.43 8.82
C ILE A 22 32.83 -13.80 8.18
N ASP A 23 33.93 -14.45 8.51
CA ASP A 23 34.28 -15.78 7.99
C ASP A 23 33.31 -16.85 8.52
N GLY A 24 32.89 -16.74 9.79
CA GLY A 24 31.84 -17.58 10.35
C GLY A 24 30.50 -17.44 9.62
N ILE A 25 30.11 -16.21 9.27
CA ILE A 25 28.88 -15.97 8.48
C ILE A 25 29.00 -16.54 7.06
N ARG A 26 30.18 -16.38 6.42
CA ARG A 26 30.46 -16.90 5.06
C ARG A 26 30.51 -18.43 5.01
N SER A 27 30.86 -19.08 6.11
CA SER A 27 30.91 -20.54 6.21
C SER A 27 29.54 -21.19 6.44
N LEU A 28 28.48 -20.39 6.65
CA LEU A 28 27.12 -20.91 6.71
C LEU A 28 26.76 -21.47 5.33
N ASP A 29 26.77 -22.79 5.24
CA ASP A 29 26.32 -23.50 4.04
C ASP A 29 24.81 -23.62 4.10
N PHE A 30 24.15 -22.88 3.21
CA PHE A 30 22.71 -23.05 3.03
C PHE A 30 22.54 -24.20 2.03
N GLU A 31 22.10 -25.35 2.50
CA GLU A 31 21.73 -26.45 1.59
C GLU A 31 20.84 -25.87 0.49
N LYS A 32 21.26 -26.11 -0.75
CA LYS A 32 20.40 -25.84 -1.89
C LYS A 32 19.24 -26.81 -1.81
N ASP A 33 18.18 -26.42 -1.10
CA ASP A 33 16.95 -27.10 -1.27
C ASP A 33 16.59 -27.01 -2.77
N GLY A 34 16.42 -28.16 -3.40
CA GLY A 34 16.05 -28.26 -4.81
C GLY A 34 14.64 -27.73 -5.03
N SER A 35 14.41 -26.48 -4.63
CA SER A 35 13.14 -25.80 -4.79
C SER A 35 12.81 -25.71 -6.26
N SER A 36 12.01 -26.68 -6.72
CA SER A 36 11.23 -26.51 -7.92
C SER A 36 10.52 -25.17 -7.82
N SER A 37 10.77 -24.28 -8.80
CA SER A 37 9.99 -23.06 -8.92
C SER A 37 8.52 -23.43 -8.93
N ILE A 38 7.80 -23.15 -7.86
CA ILE A 38 6.35 -23.33 -7.83
C ILE A 38 5.81 -22.26 -8.79
N ASN A 39 5.46 -22.67 -10.00
CA ASN A 39 4.68 -21.86 -10.90
C ASN A 39 3.24 -21.86 -10.34
N VAL A 40 2.93 -20.87 -9.51
CA VAL A 40 1.55 -20.64 -9.11
C VAL A 40 0.87 -19.91 -10.27
N GLU A 41 0.12 -20.62 -11.08
CA GLU A 41 -0.80 -20.01 -12.01
C GLU A 41 -2.02 -19.50 -11.22
N PHE A 42 -2.06 -18.21 -11.01
CA PHE A 42 -3.25 -17.55 -10.49
C PHE A 42 -4.28 -17.43 -11.62
N SER A 43 -5.23 -18.36 -11.70
CA SER A 43 -6.43 -18.12 -12.50
C SER A 43 -7.30 -17.12 -11.75
N LYS A 44 -7.62 -15.99 -12.36
CA LYS A 44 -8.67 -15.05 -11.86
C LYS A 44 -10.03 -15.77 -12.02
N THR A 45 -10.38 -16.60 -11.05
CA THR A 45 -11.61 -17.37 -11.10
C THR A 45 -12.82 -16.61 -10.56
N PHE A 46 -12.60 -15.58 -9.70
CA PHE A 46 -13.71 -14.87 -9.07
C PHE A 46 -13.44 -13.37 -8.97
N ASN A 47 -14.37 -12.56 -9.50
CA ASN A 47 -14.34 -11.11 -9.31
C ASN A 47 -15.05 -10.69 -8.02
N LYS A 48 -15.97 -11.51 -7.51
CA LYS A 48 -16.74 -11.24 -6.29
C LYS A 48 -16.83 -12.54 -5.48
N VAL A 49 -16.42 -12.48 -4.22
CA VAL A 49 -16.44 -13.60 -3.30
C VAL A 49 -17.11 -13.17 -2.01
N ALA A 50 -18.10 -13.92 -1.56
CA ALA A 50 -18.71 -13.79 -0.23
C ALA A 50 -18.45 -15.07 0.55
N LEU A 51 -17.83 -14.95 1.72
CA LEU A 51 -17.56 -16.06 2.64
C LEU A 51 -18.47 -15.90 3.86
N PRO A 52 -19.49 -16.76 4.02
CA PRO A 52 -20.34 -16.73 5.20
C PRO A 52 -19.54 -17.19 6.43
N ILE A 53 -19.58 -16.37 7.49
CA ILE A 53 -18.97 -16.67 8.77
C ILE A 53 -19.99 -16.45 9.88
N ASN A 54 -19.87 -17.18 11.00
CA ASN A 54 -20.79 -17.05 12.13
C ASN A 54 -20.44 -15.81 12.97
N THR A 55 -20.87 -14.63 12.51
CA THR A 55 -20.65 -13.34 13.18
C THR A 55 -21.83 -12.40 12.88
N GLN A 56 -22.02 -11.41 13.75
CA GLN A 56 -23.03 -10.35 13.58
C GLN A 56 -22.53 -9.11 12.83
N VAL A 57 -21.27 -9.16 12.37
CA VAL A 57 -20.61 -8.04 11.68
C VAL A 57 -19.98 -8.53 10.39
N ASN A 58 -19.79 -7.61 9.44
CA ASN A 58 -19.18 -7.86 8.14
C ASN A 58 -17.74 -7.37 8.10
N PHE A 59 -16.97 -7.97 7.20
CA PHE A 59 -15.64 -7.55 6.78
C PHE A 59 -15.69 -7.41 5.27
N SER A 60 -15.62 -6.19 4.78
CA SER A 60 -15.78 -5.88 3.35
C SER A 60 -14.48 -5.33 2.78
N ALA A 61 -14.15 -5.73 1.56
CA ALA A 61 -13.03 -5.17 0.83
C ALA A 61 -13.35 -5.04 -0.65
N MET A 62 -12.85 -3.98 -1.28
CA MET A 62 -12.89 -3.75 -2.70
C MET A 62 -11.48 -3.41 -3.19
N SER A 63 -11.02 -4.07 -4.24
CA SER A 63 -9.66 -3.94 -4.76
C SER A 63 -9.68 -3.54 -6.23
N PHE A 64 -8.75 -2.67 -6.61
CA PHE A 64 -8.58 -2.19 -7.98
C PHE A 64 -7.12 -2.37 -8.40
N ASP A 65 -6.91 -2.73 -9.66
CA ASP A 65 -5.59 -2.68 -10.27
C ASP A 65 -5.16 -1.21 -10.40
N ALA A 66 -4.04 -0.89 -9.78
CA ALA A 66 -3.40 0.43 -9.84
C ALA A 66 -1.97 0.29 -10.39
N PRO A 67 -1.31 1.38 -10.80
CA PRO A 67 0.07 1.29 -11.25
C PRO A 67 1.00 0.72 -10.17
N ILE A 68 2.01 -0.05 -10.60
CA ILE A 68 3.14 -0.41 -9.72
C ILE A 68 3.98 0.85 -9.44
N TYR A 69 4.91 0.74 -8.48
CA TYR A 69 5.73 1.88 -8.06
C TYR A 69 6.39 2.61 -9.21
N ASP A 70 6.02 3.86 -9.36
CA ASP A 70 6.70 4.87 -10.15
C ASP A 70 6.85 6.14 -9.31
N PRO A 71 8.06 6.73 -9.18
CA PRO A 71 8.25 7.90 -8.34
C PRO A 71 7.53 9.16 -8.83
N LYS A 72 7.01 9.16 -10.07
CA LYS A 72 6.24 10.28 -10.62
C LYS A 72 4.73 10.07 -10.47
N ASP A 73 4.24 8.88 -10.82
CA ASP A 73 2.80 8.60 -10.87
C ASP A 73 2.22 8.09 -9.54
N SER A 74 2.97 7.28 -8.80
CA SER A 74 2.49 6.71 -7.53
C SER A 74 2.09 7.75 -6.48
N PRO A 75 2.68 8.96 -6.39
CA PRO A 75 2.30 9.99 -5.42
C PRO A 75 0.81 10.35 -5.45
N LYS A 76 0.16 10.44 -6.63
CA LYS A 76 -1.25 10.78 -6.72
C LYS A 76 -2.16 9.70 -6.13
N PHE A 77 -1.79 8.41 -6.25
CA PHE A 77 -2.57 7.30 -5.69
C PHE A 77 -2.44 7.18 -4.17
N VAL A 78 -1.24 7.43 -3.61
CA VAL A 78 -1.09 7.42 -2.15
C VAL A 78 -1.83 8.60 -1.52
N LEU A 79 -1.81 9.78 -2.15
CA LEU A 79 -2.58 10.93 -1.68
C LEU A 79 -4.08 10.69 -1.82
N LEU A 80 -4.56 10.13 -2.93
CA LEU A 80 -5.96 9.73 -3.07
C LEU A 80 -6.37 8.74 -1.96
N SER A 81 -5.54 7.75 -1.63
CA SER A 81 -5.87 6.80 -0.56
C SER A 81 -5.96 7.47 0.81
N SER A 82 -5.08 8.43 1.11
CA SER A 82 -5.13 9.22 2.35
C SER A 82 -6.34 10.12 2.41
N LEU A 83 -6.64 10.82 1.32
CA LEU A 83 -7.80 11.71 1.19
C LEU A 83 -9.11 10.94 1.38
N LEU A 84 -9.30 9.84 0.65
CA LEU A 84 -10.50 9.02 0.78
C LEU A 84 -10.65 8.45 2.19
N ARG A 85 -9.57 7.99 2.80
CA ARG A 85 -9.59 7.43 4.16
C ARG A 85 -10.06 8.48 5.18
N ASN A 86 -9.49 9.67 5.15
CA ASN A 86 -9.70 10.68 6.18
C ASN A 86 -10.98 11.48 5.95
N GLU A 87 -11.22 11.95 4.71
CA GLU A 87 -12.27 12.92 4.43
C GLU A 87 -13.61 12.29 4.05
N TYR A 88 -13.60 11.06 3.55
CA TYR A 88 -14.83 10.42 3.11
C TYR A 88 -15.16 9.13 3.88
N LEU A 89 -14.28 8.13 3.82
CA LEU A 89 -14.60 6.80 4.35
C LEU A 89 -14.69 6.76 5.88
N HIS A 90 -13.84 7.51 6.58
CA HIS A 90 -13.93 7.59 8.03
C HIS A 90 -15.32 8.09 8.46
N LYS A 91 -15.80 9.15 7.86
CA LYS A 91 -17.11 9.73 8.16
C LYS A 91 -18.25 8.80 7.76
N ARG A 92 -18.24 8.26 6.53
CA ARG A 92 -19.34 7.46 5.99
C ARG A 92 -19.40 6.05 6.59
N VAL A 93 -18.26 5.38 6.66
CA VAL A 93 -18.19 3.97 7.05
C VAL A 93 -18.16 3.83 8.58
N ARG A 94 -17.35 4.65 9.27
CA ARG A 94 -17.19 4.53 10.72
C ARG A 94 -18.22 5.36 11.49
N GLU A 95 -18.25 6.68 11.30
CA GLU A 95 -19.09 7.56 12.13
C GLU A 95 -20.58 7.39 11.86
N GLN A 96 -20.98 7.39 10.60
CA GLN A 96 -22.38 7.25 10.19
C GLN A 96 -22.79 5.79 10.04
N GLY A 97 -21.87 4.94 9.56
CA GLY A 97 -22.13 3.53 9.28
C GLY A 97 -22.00 2.61 10.47
N GLY A 98 -21.30 3.02 11.52
CA GLY A 98 -21.12 2.22 12.73
C GLY A 98 -20.07 1.13 12.64
N ALA A 99 -19.29 1.06 11.56
CA ALA A 99 -18.16 0.15 11.47
C ALA A 99 -17.09 0.51 12.53
N TYR A 100 -16.40 -0.50 13.05
CA TYR A 100 -15.29 -0.25 13.98
C TYR A 100 -14.15 0.49 13.30
N GLY A 101 -13.89 0.17 12.01
CA GLY A 101 -12.94 0.89 11.20
C GLY A 101 -13.04 0.54 9.73
N GLY A 102 -12.41 1.38 8.92
CA GLY A 102 -12.36 1.23 7.48
C GLY A 102 -11.49 2.32 6.86
N GLY A 103 -11.25 2.21 5.58
CA GLY A 103 -10.46 3.20 4.87
C GLY A 103 -10.02 2.77 3.49
N ALA A 104 -9.03 3.49 2.96
CA ALA A 104 -8.38 3.19 1.70
C ALA A 104 -6.87 3.09 1.89
N THR A 105 -6.22 2.29 1.05
CA THR A 105 -4.77 2.15 1.00
C THR A 105 -4.32 1.83 -0.43
N TYR A 106 -3.16 2.33 -0.79
CA TYR A 106 -2.49 2.01 -2.03
C TYR A 106 -1.18 1.27 -1.74
N ASP A 107 -1.03 0.09 -2.34
CA ASP A 107 0.20 -0.69 -2.29
C ASP A 107 0.91 -0.60 -3.65
N PRO A 108 1.95 0.22 -3.75
CA PRO A 108 2.68 0.37 -5.00
C PRO A 108 3.54 -0.85 -5.37
N PHE A 109 3.82 -1.76 -4.43
CA PHE A 109 4.58 -2.97 -4.72
C PHE A 109 3.75 -3.96 -5.55
N SER A 110 2.51 -4.20 -5.11
CA SER A 110 1.57 -5.08 -5.82
C SER A 110 0.77 -4.37 -6.92
N GLY A 111 0.85 -3.03 -7.01
CA GLY A 111 0.02 -2.25 -7.91
C GLY A 111 -1.47 -2.35 -7.56
N THR A 112 -1.80 -2.29 -6.26
CA THR A 112 -3.15 -2.52 -5.80
C THR A 112 -3.67 -1.34 -4.97
N PHE A 113 -4.83 -0.83 -5.34
CA PHE A 113 -5.60 0.12 -4.52
C PHE A 113 -6.74 -0.62 -3.84
N LYS A 114 -6.90 -0.46 -2.52
CA LYS A 114 -7.87 -1.20 -1.70
C LYS A 114 -8.71 -0.24 -0.88
N MET A 115 -10.00 -0.53 -0.78
CA MET A 115 -10.90 0.02 0.22
C MET A 115 -11.43 -1.13 1.08
N PHE A 116 -11.60 -0.89 2.37
CA PHE A 116 -12.00 -1.94 3.30
C PHE A 116 -12.78 -1.39 4.48
N SER A 117 -13.60 -2.27 5.07
CA SER A 117 -14.21 -2.08 6.40
C SER A 117 -14.08 -3.34 7.24
N TYR A 118 -14.10 -3.18 8.54
CA TYR A 118 -14.07 -4.31 9.47
C TYR A 118 -14.95 -4.07 10.69
N ARG A 119 -15.56 -5.17 11.16
CA ARG A 119 -16.61 -5.15 12.18
C ARG A 119 -17.70 -4.14 11.83
N ASP A 120 -18.20 -4.25 10.62
CA ASP A 120 -19.18 -3.35 10.02
C ASP A 120 -20.59 -3.97 10.17
N PRO A 121 -21.56 -3.28 10.76
CA PRO A 121 -22.93 -3.77 10.83
C PRO A 121 -23.61 -3.76 9.45
N ARG A 122 -23.10 -2.99 8.49
CA ARG A 122 -23.63 -2.83 7.13
C ARG A 122 -22.79 -3.67 6.15
N PHE A 123 -23.35 -3.97 5.00
CA PHE A 123 -22.65 -4.67 3.92
C PHE A 123 -22.80 -3.95 2.57
N ILE A 124 -24.02 -3.89 2.05
CA ILE A 124 -24.28 -3.30 0.72
C ILE A 124 -24.00 -1.81 0.74
N GLU A 125 -24.49 -1.10 1.71
CA GLU A 125 -24.32 0.34 1.88
C GLU A 125 -22.84 0.72 1.99
N THR A 126 -22.02 -0.13 2.61
CA THR A 126 -20.58 0.10 2.71
C THR A 126 -19.89 -0.07 1.36
N LEU A 127 -20.29 -1.04 0.53
CA LEU A 127 -19.79 -1.18 -0.83
C LEU A 127 -20.23 0.00 -1.70
N GLU A 128 -21.43 0.53 -1.49
CA GLU A 128 -21.90 1.77 -2.12
C GLU A 128 -21.06 2.98 -1.69
N ASP A 129 -20.77 3.09 -0.39
CA ASP A 129 -19.88 4.15 0.13
C ASP A 129 -18.49 4.10 -0.51
N PHE A 130 -17.92 2.91 -0.76
CA PHE A 130 -16.64 2.78 -1.49
C PHE A 130 -16.75 3.35 -2.91
N ASN A 131 -17.82 3.02 -3.63
CA ASN A 131 -18.06 3.53 -4.98
C ASN A 131 -18.31 5.04 -5.00
N ASN A 132 -19.10 5.53 -4.05
CA ASN A 132 -19.42 6.94 -3.90
C ASN A 132 -18.19 7.77 -3.53
N SER A 133 -17.24 7.19 -2.79
CA SER A 133 -15.99 7.86 -2.46
C SER A 133 -15.14 8.17 -3.71
N LEU A 134 -15.04 7.22 -4.64
CA LEU A 134 -14.36 7.45 -5.93
C LEU A 134 -15.11 8.49 -6.78
N THR A 135 -16.42 8.47 -6.76
CA THR A 135 -17.23 9.49 -7.45
C THR A 135 -17.02 10.86 -6.84
N TRP A 136 -17.03 10.97 -5.51
CA TRP A 136 -16.74 12.22 -4.79
C TRP A 136 -15.36 12.77 -5.15
N ALA A 137 -14.34 11.92 -5.17
CA ALA A 137 -13.00 12.33 -5.54
C ALA A 137 -12.88 12.71 -7.02
N SER A 138 -13.52 11.96 -7.95
CA SER A 138 -13.49 12.25 -9.39
C SER A 138 -14.22 13.56 -9.75
N LEU A 139 -15.16 14.00 -8.93
CA LEU A 139 -15.82 15.31 -9.07
C LEU A 139 -15.02 16.46 -8.45
N GLY A 140 -13.87 16.18 -7.84
CA GLY A 140 -13.06 17.20 -7.16
C GLY A 140 -13.80 17.85 -5.97
N SER A 141 -14.68 17.11 -5.30
CA SER A 141 -15.50 17.61 -4.18
C SER A 141 -14.71 17.75 -2.87
N PHE A 142 -13.46 18.21 -2.97
CA PHE A 142 -12.53 18.47 -1.86
C PHE A 142 -11.75 19.76 -2.13
N ASP A 143 -11.25 20.40 -1.08
CA ASP A 143 -10.54 21.66 -1.14
C ASP A 143 -9.02 21.49 -0.95
N ASP A 144 -8.29 22.60 -1.03
CA ASP A 144 -6.83 22.63 -0.91
C ASP A 144 -6.36 22.28 0.50
N ASP A 145 -7.13 22.57 1.54
CA ASP A 145 -6.80 22.23 2.92
C ASP A 145 -6.82 20.71 3.13
N MET A 146 -7.82 20.02 2.60
CA MET A 146 -7.91 18.55 2.62
C MET A 146 -6.73 17.91 1.86
N ILE A 147 -6.30 18.51 0.75
CA ILE A 147 -5.11 18.07 0.00
C ILE A 147 -3.86 18.25 0.85
N LEU A 148 -3.72 19.42 1.49
CA LEU A 148 -2.58 19.72 2.34
C LEU A 148 -2.50 18.76 3.54
N GLU A 149 -3.60 18.51 4.22
CA GLU A 149 -3.67 17.55 5.33
C GLU A 149 -3.28 16.12 4.88
N SER A 150 -3.76 15.70 3.70
CA SER A 150 -3.38 14.42 3.10
C SER A 150 -1.87 14.35 2.79
N LYS A 151 -1.28 15.42 2.26
CA LYS A 151 0.17 15.52 2.03
C LYS A 151 0.95 15.41 3.32
N LEU A 152 0.55 16.14 4.36
CA LEU A 152 1.20 16.10 5.67
C LEU A 152 1.10 14.71 6.31
N SER A 153 -0.06 14.07 6.23
CA SER A 153 -0.27 12.71 6.73
C SER A 153 0.65 11.70 6.04
N VAL A 154 0.70 11.71 4.71
CA VAL A 154 1.54 10.79 3.92
C VAL A 154 3.03 11.03 4.18
N LEU A 155 3.47 12.29 4.26
CA LEU A 155 4.86 12.62 4.53
C LEU A 155 5.26 12.23 5.96
N SER A 156 4.39 12.41 6.93
CA SER A 156 4.62 11.96 8.31
C SER A 156 4.84 10.44 8.37
N ASP A 157 4.07 9.66 7.62
CA ASP A 157 4.23 8.20 7.56
C ASP A 157 5.57 7.79 6.88
N ILE A 158 5.98 8.52 5.83
CA ILE A 158 7.24 8.28 5.12
C ILE A 158 8.46 8.63 5.99
N ASP A 159 8.39 9.77 6.66
CA ASP A 159 9.48 10.35 7.45
C ASP A 159 9.51 9.81 8.91
N LYS A 160 8.57 8.92 9.27
CA LYS A 160 8.50 8.34 10.60
C LYS A 160 9.81 7.65 10.96
N PRO A 161 10.47 8.06 12.04
CA PRO A 161 11.73 7.45 12.46
C PRO A 161 11.51 6.01 12.93
N SER A 162 12.48 5.16 12.65
CA SER A 162 12.51 3.81 13.18
C SER A 162 13.84 3.55 13.92
N SER A 163 13.98 2.36 14.50
CA SER A 163 15.26 1.98 15.11
C SER A 163 16.35 1.85 14.04
N PRO A 164 17.65 1.97 14.39
CA PRO A 164 18.73 1.80 13.42
C PRO A 164 18.65 0.48 12.64
N ALA A 165 18.29 -0.63 13.30
CA ALA A 165 18.08 -1.92 12.65
C ALA A 165 16.85 -1.91 11.73
N GLY A 166 15.78 -1.24 12.15
CA GLY A 166 14.57 -1.06 11.33
C GLY A 166 14.82 -0.25 10.08
N GLU A 167 15.61 0.83 10.17
CA GLU A 167 16.01 1.65 9.01
C GLU A 167 16.86 0.85 8.03
N ALA A 168 17.85 0.09 8.52
CA ALA A 168 18.69 -0.74 7.67
C ALA A 168 17.87 -1.84 6.96
N PHE A 169 16.94 -2.49 7.66
CA PHE A 169 16.04 -3.47 7.06
C PHE A 169 15.10 -2.84 6.02
N LYS A 170 14.52 -1.67 6.34
CA LYS A 170 13.68 -0.90 5.44
C LYS A 170 14.44 -0.51 4.16
N ASP A 171 15.70 -0.03 4.32
CA ASP A 171 16.55 0.34 3.19
C ASP A 171 16.86 -0.86 2.29
N TYR A 172 17.27 -1.99 2.87
CA TYR A 172 17.51 -3.23 2.14
C TYR A 172 16.26 -3.65 1.35
N ARG A 173 15.09 -3.73 2.00
CA ARG A 173 13.85 -4.12 1.37
C ARG A 173 13.45 -3.19 0.22
N LEU A 174 13.52 -1.88 0.45
CA LEU A 174 13.15 -0.90 -0.57
C LEU A 174 14.12 -0.93 -1.76
N ASN A 175 15.41 -1.17 -1.54
CA ASN A 175 16.38 -1.32 -2.63
C ASN A 175 16.12 -2.61 -3.44
N SER A 176 15.73 -3.72 -2.81
CA SER A 176 15.34 -4.96 -3.51
C SER A 176 14.07 -4.80 -4.36
N GLU A 177 13.22 -3.82 -4.01
CA GLU A 177 12.02 -3.42 -4.76
C GLU A 177 12.30 -2.34 -5.83
N ASN A 178 13.57 -2.07 -6.20
CA ASN A 178 13.99 -0.99 -7.10
C ASN A 178 13.64 0.43 -6.61
N ARG A 179 13.42 0.61 -5.31
CA ARG A 179 13.18 1.90 -4.66
C ARG A 179 14.47 2.46 -4.08
N SER A 180 15.43 2.77 -4.95
CA SER A 180 16.70 3.37 -4.55
C SER A 180 16.48 4.67 -3.75
N GLN A 181 17.48 5.11 -2.98
CA GLN A 181 17.41 6.37 -2.23
C GLN A 181 17.04 7.56 -3.13
N LYS A 182 17.59 7.61 -4.36
CA LYS A 182 17.25 8.64 -5.34
C LYS A 182 15.76 8.60 -5.73
N ASN A 183 15.23 7.40 -6.01
CA ASN A 183 13.83 7.23 -6.38
C ASN A 183 12.89 7.61 -5.22
N ARG A 184 13.26 7.26 -3.98
CA ARG A 184 12.50 7.63 -2.77
C ARG A 184 12.48 9.14 -2.57
N GLN A 185 13.62 9.82 -2.78
CA GLN A 185 13.67 11.27 -2.69
C GLN A 185 12.83 11.94 -3.78
N THR A 186 12.88 11.43 -5.02
CA THR A 186 12.03 11.91 -6.11
C THR A 186 10.55 11.71 -5.78
N TYR A 187 10.17 10.54 -5.29
CA TYR A 187 8.81 10.23 -4.85
C TYR A 187 8.33 11.20 -3.77
N ARG A 188 9.15 11.40 -2.72
CA ARG A 188 8.85 12.34 -1.64
C ARG A 188 8.65 13.78 -2.14
N ASN A 189 9.52 14.25 -3.03
CA ASN A 189 9.39 15.58 -3.61
C ASN A 189 8.12 15.69 -4.47
N ASN A 190 7.77 14.65 -5.21
CA ASN A 190 6.58 14.65 -6.06
C ASN A 190 5.27 14.65 -5.26
N ILE A 191 5.25 14.14 -4.02
CA ILE A 191 4.07 14.27 -3.13
C ILE A 191 3.70 15.74 -2.93
N PHE A 192 4.68 16.64 -2.76
CA PHE A 192 4.40 18.08 -2.63
C PHE A 192 3.79 18.68 -3.90
N ASN A 193 4.19 18.18 -5.07
CA ASN A 193 3.81 18.73 -6.36
C ASN A 193 2.47 18.20 -6.88
N VAL A 194 1.89 17.16 -6.26
CA VAL A 194 0.57 16.64 -6.66
C VAL A 194 -0.48 17.74 -6.56
N THR A 195 -1.24 17.92 -7.62
CA THR A 195 -2.32 18.88 -7.72
C THR A 195 -3.69 18.24 -7.46
N LYS A 196 -4.72 19.05 -7.40
CA LYS A 196 -6.11 18.58 -7.33
C LYS A 196 -6.47 17.74 -8.56
N GLU A 197 -6.05 18.19 -9.73
CA GLU A 197 -6.29 17.54 -11.02
C GLU A 197 -5.65 16.14 -11.05
N ASP A 198 -4.44 15.98 -10.51
CA ASP A 198 -3.77 14.67 -10.41
C ASP A 198 -4.56 13.68 -9.55
N ILE A 199 -5.16 14.16 -8.46
CA ILE A 199 -5.99 13.32 -7.57
C ILE A 199 -7.30 12.94 -8.26
N VAL A 200 -7.93 13.88 -8.96
CA VAL A 200 -9.13 13.62 -9.78
C VAL A 200 -8.82 12.57 -10.85
N GLU A 201 -7.71 12.72 -11.59
CA GLU A 201 -7.28 11.76 -12.60
C GLU A 201 -7.06 10.36 -12.01
N ALA A 202 -6.42 10.27 -10.83
CA ALA A 202 -6.23 8.98 -10.14
C ALA A 202 -7.56 8.35 -9.73
N ALA A 203 -8.54 9.13 -9.28
CA ALA A 203 -9.87 8.63 -8.94
C ALA A 203 -10.65 8.16 -10.18
N GLU A 204 -10.59 8.88 -11.30
CA GLU A 204 -11.19 8.48 -12.57
C GLU A 204 -10.54 7.20 -13.11
N TYR A 205 -9.22 7.08 -13.02
CA TYR A 205 -8.50 5.88 -13.41
C TYR A 205 -9.04 4.64 -12.69
N LEU A 206 -9.21 4.71 -11.35
CA LEU A 206 -9.74 3.59 -10.56
C LEU A 206 -11.22 3.32 -10.86
N LYS A 207 -12.03 4.37 -11.06
CA LYS A 207 -13.46 4.25 -11.36
C LYS A 207 -13.73 3.53 -12.67
N ASN A 208 -12.86 3.69 -13.66
CA ASN A 208 -12.98 3.09 -14.98
C ASN A 208 -12.40 1.66 -15.06
N LYS A 209 -11.83 1.12 -13.98
CA LYS A 209 -11.31 -0.25 -13.94
C LYS A 209 -12.43 -1.27 -13.72
N PRO A 210 -12.33 -2.46 -14.34
CA PRO A 210 -13.25 -3.56 -14.04
C PRO A 210 -13.13 -3.97 -12.57
N ARG A 211 -14.26 -4.31 -11.98
CA ARG A 211 -14.45 -4.68 -10.57
C ARG A 211 -14.79 -6.15 -10.43
#